data_a69d46a190b2c488be9b4af48c625d9d
#
_entry.id   a69d46a190b2c488be9b4af48c625d9d
#
_cell.length_a   1.000
_cell.length_b   1.000
_cell.length_c   1.000
_cell.angle_alpha   90.00
_cell.angle_beta   90.00
_cell.angle_gamma   90.00
#
_symmetry.space_group_name_H-M   'P 1'
#
loop_
_entity.id
_entity.type
_entity.pdbx_description
1 polymer ?
#
loop_
_entity_poly.entity_id
_entity_poly.type
_entity_poly.pdbx_seq_one_letter_code
_entity_poly.pdbx_strand_id
1 'polypeptide(L)'
;MLPLLLTLVIGTGTPPADKVPTAESYPLDICAVSGKKLGSMGKAIEVVHEGRQVRFCCQGCVPKFNAEPAKFFGIIDKKIIEVQKASYPLETCVLSGEKLDDKAKSIVVNNRLVRVCCGGCVKKIKAKVPEKMFMEIDKAIIKAQARKYPLENCVISGEPLGSMGPVKNVVVGNTLVKVCCKGCISKVALDPAKYIQMLKAAPKGDSKGKKKEKPTAKGA
;
A
#
# COMPACT_ATOMS: atom_id res chain seq x y z
N MET A 1 -2.14 -50.29 -24.18
CA MET A 1 -1.54 -49.35 -23.22
C MET A 1 -1.38 -48.01 -23.91
N LEU A 2 -2.26 -47.06 -23.61
CA LEU A 2 -2.32 -45.74 -24.24
C LEU A 2 -1.77 -44.73 -23.25
N PRO A 3 -0.78 -43.89 -23.57
CA PRO A 3 -0.26 -42.89 -22.61
C PRO A 3 -1.22 -41.71 -22.53
N LEU A 4 -1.63 -41.39 -21.29
CA LEU A 4 -2.45 -40.26 -20.95
C LEU A 4 -1.56 -38.99 -20.99
N LEU A 5 -1.73 -38.16 -22.02
CA LEU A 5 -1.09 -36.84 -22.12
C LEU A 5 -1.78 -35.86 -21.16
N LEU A 6 -1.10 -35.57 -20.07
CA LEU A 6 -1.51 -34.56 -19.09
C LEU A 6 -1.18 -33.16 -19.65
N THR A 7 -2.15 -32.49 -20.26
CA THR A 7 -2.02 -31.11 -20.72
C THR A 7 -2.02 -30.15 -19.53
N LEU A 8 -0.85 -29.59 -19.24
CA LEU A 8 -0.68 -28.53 -18.24
C LEU A 8 -1.25 -27.22 -18.82
N VAL A 9 -2.46 -26.85 -18.41
CA VAL A 9 -3.06 -25.56 -18.76
C VAL A 9 -2.40 -24.48 -17.86
N ILE A 10 -1.45 -23.75 -18.41
CA ILE A 10 -0.89 -22.53 -17.80
C ILE A 10 -1.94 -21.42 -17.97
N GLY A 11 -2.78 -21.25 -16.97
CA GLY A 11 -3.75 -20.17 -16.91
C GLY A 11 -3.04 -18.82 -16.74
N THR A 12 -2.90 -18.05 -17.84
CA THR A 12 -2.56 -16.62 -17.79
C THR A 12 -3.78 -15.83 -17.30
N GLY A 13 -4.06 -15.93 -16.01
CA GLY A 13 -5.12 -15.17 -15.36
C GLY A 13 -4.71 -13.70 -15.24
N THR A 14 -5.22 -12.84 -16.11
CA THR A 14 -5.26 -11.39 -15.87
C THR A 14 -6.07 -11.16 -14.59
N PRO A 15 -5.56 -10.43 -13.56
CA PRO A 15 -6.33 -10.20 -12.37
C PRO A 15 -7.56 -9.34 -12.69
N PRO A 16 -8.73 -9.64 -12.10
CA PRO A 16 -9.96 -8.88 -12.34
C PRO A 16 -9.80 -7.41 -11.92
N ALA A 17 -10.29 -6.50 -12.77
CA ALA A 17 -10.12 -5.04 -12.71
C ALA A 17 -10.78 -4.33 -11.52
N ASP A 18 -11.45 -5.03 -10.62
CA ASP A 18 -12.28 -4.43 -9.55
C ASP A 18 -11.77 -4.64 -8.11
N LYS A 19 -10.56 -5.15 -7.92
CA LYS A 19 -9.99 -5.18 -6.57
C LYS A 19 -9.41 -3.81 -6.24
N VAL A 20 -10.08 -3.10 -5.30
CA VAL A 20 -9.46 -2.06 -4.47
C VAL A 20 -8.07 -2.58 -4.06
N PRO A 21 -6.99 -1.77 -4.14
CA PRO A 21 -5.67 -2.21 -3.72
C PRO A 21 -5.78 -2.75 -2.29
N THR A 22 -5.82 -4.05 -2.20
CA THR A 22 -5.80 -4.72 -0.91
C THR A 22 -4.39 -4.57 -0.35
N ALA A 23 -4.25 -4.77 0.94
CA ALA A 23 -3.00 -4.74 1.69
C ALA A 23 -1.85 -5.61 1.12
N GLU A 24 -2.03 -6.23 -0.02
CA GLU A 24 -1.12 -7.18 -0.67
C GLU A 24 -0.06 -6.52 -1.57
N SER A 25 -0.30 -5.27 -2.02
CA SER A 25 0.61 -4.57 -2.93
C SER A 25 1.97 -4.27 -2.29
N TYR A 26 3.05 -4.47 -3.04
CA TYR A 26 4.42 -4.24 -2.58
C TYR A 26 4.71 -2.73 -2.44
N PRO A 27 4.97 -2.20 -1.23
CA PRO A 27 5.01 -0.75 -0.98
C PRO A 27 6.40 -0.12 -1.11
N LEU A 28 7.45 -0.93 -1.38
CA LEU A 28 8.82 -0.45 -1.48
C LEU A 28 9.21 -0.20 -2.94
N ASP A 29 10.13 0.74 -3.15
CA ASP A 29 10.70 1.07 -4.45
C ASP A 29 12.00 0.32 -4.77
N ILE A 30 12.36 -0.65 -3.93
CA ILE A 30 13.57 -1.44 -4.06
C ILE A 30 13.27 -2.91 -4.33
N CYS A 31 14.19 -3.59 -5.00
CA CYS A 31 14.13 -5.02 -5.25
C CYS A 31 14.22 -5.81 -3.94
N ALA A 32 13.35 -6.78 -3.76
CA ALA A 32 13.31 -7.64 -2.57
C ALA A 32 14.60 -8.42 -2.30
N VAL A 33 15.39 -8.72 -3.33
CA VAL A 33 16.62 -9.52 -3.23
C VAL A 33 17.87 -8.66 -3.24
N SER A 34 17.99 -7.77 -4.24
CA SER A 34 19.24 -7.01 -4.44
C SER A 34 19.26 -5.66 -3.74
N GLY A 35 18.11 -5.16 -3.26
CA GLY A 35 17.96 -3.80 -2.72
C GLY A 35 18.09 -2.69 -3.76
N LYS A 36 18.35 -3.00 -5.03
CA LYS A 36 18.43 -1.99 -6.11
C LYS A 36 17.06 -1.37 -6.36
N LYS A 37 17.04 -0.11 -6.81
CA LYS A 37 15.82 0.60 -7.17
C LYS A 37 15.06 -0.16 -8.27
N LEU A 38 13.75 -0.33 -8.07
CA LEU A 38 12.87 -0.92 -9.10
C LEU A 38 12.81 0.01 -10.31
N GLY A 39 12.83 -0.59 -11.50
CA GLY A 39 12.89 0.15 -12.75
C GLY A 39 14.31 0.49 -13.23
N SER A 40 15.36 0.29 -12.42
CA SER A 40 16.75 0.55 -12.84
C SER A 40 17.29 -0.43 -13.89
N MET A 41 16.67 -1.61 -14.02
CA MET A 41 17.05 -2.66 -14.95
C MET A 41 15.87 -3.07 -15.88
N GLY A 42 15.00 -2.12 -16.20
CA GLY A 42 13.77 -2.36 -16.96
C GLY A 42 12.53 -2.48 -16.07
N LYS A 43 11.43 -2.97 -16.64
CA LYS A 43 10.17 -3.11 -15.92
C LYS A 43 10.33 -4.09 -14.73
N ALA A 44 9.89 -3.66 -13.55
CA ALA A 44 9.91 -4.50 -12.36
C ALA A 44 9.10 -5.80 -12.58
N ILE A 45 9.64 -6.91 -12.07
CA ILE A 45 8.98 -8.22 -12.14
C ILE A 45 8.21 -8.42 -10.87
N GLU A 46 6.94 -8.77 -11.01
CA GLU A 46 6.02 -9.01 -9.90
C GLU A 46 5.79 -10.51 -9.72
N VAL A 47 5.89 -10.97 -8.48
CA VAL A 47 5.58 -12.34 -8.07
C VAL A 47 4.68 -12.26 -6.84
N VAL A 48 3.70 -13.16 -6.77
CA VAL A 48 2.89 -13.37 -5.56
C VAL A 48 3.37 -14.66 -4.91
N HIS A 49 3.81 -14.55 -3.66
CA HIS A 49 4.23 -15.68 -2.84
C HIS A 49 3.40 -15.70 -1.55
N GLU A 50 2.66 -16.77 -1.32
CA GLU A 50 1.76 -16.93 -0.17
C GLU A 50 0.83 -15.72 0.05
N GLY A 51 0.23 -15.21 -1.04
CA GLY A 51 -0.69 -14.07 -1.00
C GLY A 51 -0.03 -12.69 -0.86
N ARG A 52 1.31 -12.61 -0.76
CA ARG A 52 2.06 -11.35 -0.70
C ARG A 52 2.72 -11.04 -2.04
N GLN A 53 2.52 -9.83 -2.56
CA GLN A 53 3.23 -9.35 -3.73
C GLN A 53 4.68 -9.02 -3.35
N VAL A 54 5.61 -9.46 -4.20
CA VAL A 54 7.04 -9.15 -4.11
C VAL A 54 7.51 -8.62 -5.45
N ARG A 55 8.41 -7.65 -5.48
CA ARG A 55 8.92 -7.07 -6.72
C ARG A 55 10.43 -7.19 -6.85
N PHE A 56 10.90 -7.47 -8.05
CA PHE A 56 12.31 -7.66 -8.39
C PHE A 56 12.74 -6.72 -9.51
N CYS A 57 14.01 -6.32 -9.50
CA CYS A 57 14.59 -5.47 -10.53
C CYS A 57 14.87 -6.22 -11.84
N CYS A 58 15.03 -7.54 -11.80
CA CYS A 58 15.32 -8.41 -12.96
C CYS A 58 14.95 -9.86 -12.69
N GLN A 59 14.88 -10.66 -13.77
CA GLN A 59 14.52 -12.08 -13.74
C GLN A 59 15.47 -12.93 -12.87
N GLY A 60 16.76 -12.60 -12.84
CA GLY A 60 17.76 -13.33 -12.06
C GLY A 60 17.58 -13.24 -10.52
N CYS A 61 16.71 -12.32 -10.04
CA CYS A 61 16.37 -12.25 -8.62
C CYS A 61 15.28 -13.25 -8.20
N VAL A 62 14.44 -13.69 -9.13
CA VAL A 62 13.31 -14.61 -8.83
C VAL A 62 13.80 -15.96 -8.29
N PRO A 63 14.74 -16.69 -8.94
CA PRO A 63 15.22 -17.97 -8.40
C PRO A 63 15.95 -17.82 -7.05
N LYS A 64 16.66 -16.72 -6.83
CA LYS A 64 17.30 -16.44 -5.54
C LYS A 64 16.28 -16.26 -4.42
N PHE A 65 15.19 -15.54 -4.70
CA PHE A 65 14.10 -15.40 -3.75
C PHE A 65 13.42 -16.74 -3.46
N ASN A 66 13.14 -17.54 -4.50
CA ASN A 66 12.46 -18.84 -4.34
C ASN A 66 13.30 -19.85 -3.56
N ALA A 67 14.63 -19.73 -3.57
CA ALA A 67 15.51 -20.58 -2.78
C ALA A 67 15.43 -20.29 -1.27
N GLU A 68 15.28 -19.01 -0.87
CA GLU A 68 15.29 -18.59 0.55
C GLU A 68 14.20 -17.53 0.83
N PRO A 69 12.92 -17.79 0.59
CA PRO A 69 11.86 -16.77 0.69
C PRO A 69 11.75 -16.19 2.11
N ALA A 70 11.89 -17.00 3.15
CA ALA A 70 11.81 -16.55 4.54
C ALA A 70 12.90 -15.51 4.89
N LYS A 71 14.12 -15.69 4.38
CA LYS A 71 15.22 -14.74 4.56
C LYS A 71 14.89 -13.38 3.93
N PHE A 72 14.45 -13.38 2.68
CA PHE A 72 14.11 -12.15 1.98
C PHE A 72 12.87 -11.46 2.55
N PHE A 73 11.86 -12.21 2.97
CA PHE A 73 10.75 -11.63 3.71
C PHE A 73 11.20 -10.98 5.01
N GLY A 74 12.13 -11.57 5.75
CA GLY A 74 12.70 -10.94 6.94
C GLY A 74 13.37 -9.58 6.66
N ILE A 75 14.06 -9.44 5.52
CA ILE A 75 14.67 -8.18 5.08
C ILE A 75 13.61 -7.16 4.67
N ILE A 76 12.64 -7.60 3.84
CA ILE A 76 11.52 -6.77 3.36
C ILE A 76 10.70 -6.24 4.54
N ASP A 77 10.38 -7.10 5.50
CA ASP A 77 9.55 -6.74 6.65
C ASP A 77 10.22 -5.70 7.54
N LYS A 78 11.53 -5.84 7.79
CA LYS A 78 12.31 -4.81 8.49
C LYS A 78 12.20 -3.46 7.78
N LYS A 79 12.34 -3.45 6.45
CA LYS A 79 12.27 -2.22 5.66
C LYS A 79 10.87 -1.62 5.63
N ILE A 80 9.84 -2.45 5.52
CA ILE A 80 8.43 -2.01 5.60
C ILE A 80 8.15 -1.38 6.97
N ILE A 81 8.59 -2.01 8.07
CA ILE A 81 8.44 -1.47 9.42
C ILE A 81 9.13 -0.11 9.52
N GLU A 82 10.36 0.01 9.05
CA GLU A 82 11.14 1.26 9.08
C GLU A 82 10.39 2.40 8.36
N VAL A 83 9.95 2.16 7.12
CA VAL A 83 9.33 3.22 6.31
C VAL A 83 7.89 3.56 6.71
N GLN A 84 7.16 2.62 7.36
CA GLN A 84 5.76 2.81 7.73
C GLN A 84 5.56 3.20 9.20
N LYS A 85 6.57 3.02 10.06
CA LYS A 85 6.45 3.28 11.51
C LYS A 85 6.11 4.73 11.82
N ALA A 86 6.74 5.69 11.14
CA ALA A 86 6.51 7.11 11.36
C ALA A 86 5.11 7.59 10.94
N SER A 87 4.46 6.89 10.01
CA SER A 87 3.12 7.20 9.51
C SER A 87 2.02 6.35 10.12
N TYR A 88 2.35 5.46 11.06
CA TYR A 88 1.36 4.60 11.71
C TYR A 88 0.45 5.42 12.64
N PRO A 89 -0.88 5.43 12.42
CA PRO A 89 -1.76 6.42 13.04
C PRO A 89 -2.33 6.02 14.40
N LEU A 90 -2.27 4.72 14.75
CA LEU A 90 -2.89 4.23 15.97
C LEU A 90 -1.91 4.27 17.15
N GLU A 91 -2.35 4.81 18.26
CA GLU A 91 -1.65 4.78 19.53
C GLU A 91 -2.06 3.58 20.41
N THR A 92 -3.07 2.84 19.94
CA THR A 92 -3.60 1.65 20.62
C THR A 92 -3.50 0.41 19.75
N CYS A 93 -3.48 -0.74 20.39
CA CYS A 93 -3.49 -2.05 19.73
C CYS A 93 -4.79 -2.26 18.95
N VAL A 94 -4.68 -2.54 17.66
CA VAL A 94 -5.85 -2.73 16.78
C VAL A 94 -6.73 -3.93 17.16
N LEU A 95 -6.23 -4.85 18.02
CA LEU A 95 -6.98 -6.02 18.47
C LEU A 95 -7.59 -5.87 19.86
N SER A 96 -6.82 -5.31 20.81
CA SER A 96 -7.24 -5.22 22.21
C SER A 96 -7.66 -3.83 22.66
N GLY A 97 -7.32 -2.78 21.88
CA GLY A 97 -7.52 -1.39 22.27
C GLY A 97 -6.52 -0.87 23.31
N GLU A 98 -5.63 -1.72 23.84
CA GLU A 98 -4.61 -1.31 24.82
C GLU A 98 -3.59 -0.35 24.20
N LYS A 99 -3.06 0.58 25.01
CA LYS A 99 -2.05 1.53 24.57
C LYS A 99 -0.79 0.83 24.07
N LEU A 100 -0.22 1.33 22.98
CA LEU A 100 1.06 0.88 22.44
C LEU A 100 2.19 1.59 23.17
N ASP A 101 2.89 0.86 24.00
CA ASP A 101 4.07 1.30 24.75
C ASP A 101 5.37 0.84 24.05
N ASP A 102 6.50 0.93 24.76
CA ASP A 102 7.81 0.50 24.26
C ASP A 102 7.91 -1.03 24.04
N LYS A 103 7.04 -1.81 24.68
CA LYS A 103 6.94 -3.27 24.52
C LYS A 103 6.11 -3.68 23.33
N ALA A 104 5.42 -2.72 22.68
CA ALA A 104 4.59 -2.95 21.53
C ALA A 104 5.35 -3.65 20.39
N LYS A 105 4.72 -4.66 19.80
CA LYS A 105 5.30 -5.42 18.69
C LYS A 105 4.86 -4.84 17.35
N SER A 106 5.83 -4.76 16.45
CA SER A 106 5.61 -4.37 15.04
C SER A 106 5.73 -5.62 14.19
N ILE A 107 4.72 -5.92 13.41
CA ILE A 107 4.69 -7.03 12.46
C ILE A 107 4.24 -6.55 11.10
N VAL A 108 4.58 -7.29 10.05
CA VAL A 108 4.09 -7.03 8.70
C VAL A 108 3.05 -8.10 8.34
N VAL A 109 1.89 -7.64 7.93
CA VAL A 109 0.81 -8.49 7.42
C VAL A 109 0.42 -7.95 6.05
N ASN A 110 0.48 -8.78 5.02
CA ASN A 110 0.16 -8.38 3.64
C ASN A 110 0.86 -7.05 3.25
N ASN A 111 2.19 -6.99 3.40
CA ASN A 111 3.02 -5.82 3.09
C ASN A 111 2.68 -4.52 3.84
N ARG A 112 1.92 -4.61 4.93
CA ARG A 112 1.56 -3.47 5.77
C ARG A 112 2.02 -3.67 7.21
N LEU A 113 2.53 -2.59 7.80
CA LEU A 113 2.84 -2.55 9.22
C LEU A 113 1.56 -2.61 10.06
N VAL A 114 1.55 -3.51 11.03
CA VAL A 114 0.56 -3.61 12.09
C VAL A 114 1.29 -3.55 13.43
N ARG A 115 0.83 -2.70 14.35
CA ARG A 115 1.37 -2.60 15.70
C ARG A 115 0.37 -3.15 16.71
N VAL A 116 0.87 -3.97 17.62
CA VAL A 116 0.06 -4.62 18.66
C VAL A 116 0.78 -4.56 20.02
N CYS A 117 0.03 -4.59 21.10
CA CYS A 117 0.55 -4.42 22.46
C CYS A 117 1.49 -5.54 22.91
N CYS A 118 1.23 -6.80 22.51
CA CYS A 118 1.95 -7.96 23.05
C CYS A 118 2.09 -9.13 22.07
N GLY A 119 2.89 -10.14 22.47
CA GLY A 119 3.10 -11.36 21.69
C GLY A 119 1.84 -12.22 21.54
N GLY A 120 0.90 -12.14 22.46
CA GLY A 120 -0.40 -12.82 22.36
C GLY A 120 -1.22 -12.33 21.17
N CYS A 121 -1.24 -11.01 20.96
CA CYS A 121 -1.89 -10.41 19.79
C CYS A 121 -1.18 -10.77 18.48
N VAL A 122 0.16 -10.88 18.47
CA VAL A 122 0.92 -11.38 17.31
C VAL A 122 0.49 -12.80 16.95
N LYS A 123 0.38 -13.71 17.95
CA LYS A 123 -0.05 -15.10 17.73
C LYS A 123 -1.47 -15.17 17.15
N LYS A 124 -2.40 -14.33 17.65
CA LYS A 124 -3.78 -14.27 17.12
C LYS A 124 -3.80 -13.86 15.64
N ILE A 125 -3.04 -12.81 15.24
CA ILE A 125 -2.98 -12.37 13.84
C ILE A 125 -2.34 -13.43 12.95
N LYS A 126 -1.28 -14.12 13.42
CA LYS A 126 -0.63 -15.18 12.63
C LYS A 126 -1.54 -16.39 12.43
N ALA A 127 -2.38 -16.71 13.39
CA ALA A 127 -3.36 -17.80 13.27
C ALA A 127 -4.48 -17.46 12.28
N LYS A 128 -5.02 -16.24 12.37
CA LYS A 128 -6.04 -15.72 11.45
C LYS A 128 -6.01 -14.20 11.46
N VAL A 129 -5.86 -13.59 10.29
CA VAL A 129 -5.95 -12.13 10.14
C VAL A 129 -7.42 -11.71 10.33
N PRO A 130 -7.73 -10.83 11.32
CA PRO A 130 -9.10 -10.39 11.52
C PRO A 130 -9.59 -9.51 10.35
N GLU A 131 -10.77 -9.81 9.82
CA GLU A 131 -11.34 -9.12 8.64
C GLU A 131 -11.43 -7.60 8.80
N LYS A 132 -11.82 -7.14 10.01
CA LYS A 132 -11.99 -5.70 10.30
C LYS A 132 -10.68 -4.98 10.61
N MET A 133 -9.57 -5.69 10.83
CA MET A 133 -8.32 -5.09 11.28
C MET A 133 -7.81 -4.01 10.33
N PHE A 134 -7.72 -4.30 9.05
CA PHE A 134 -7.27 -3.33 8.05
C PHE A 134 -8.25 -2.19 7.85
N MET A 135 -9.55 -2.43 7.96
CA MET A 135 -10.56 -1.38 7.89
C MET A 135 -10.39 -0.34 9.01
N GLU A 136 -10.08 -0.77 10.23
CA GLU A 136 -9.84 0.14 11.35
C GLU A 136 -8.53 0.92 11.17
N ILE A 137 -7.46 0.28 10.71
CA ILE A 137 -6.21 0.94 10.37
C ILE A 137 -6.43 1.96 9.24
N ASP A 138 -7.18 1.62 8.20
CA ASP A 138 -7.46 2.50 7.06
C ASP A 138 -8.27 3.72 7.49
N LYS A 139 -9.30 3.55 8.30
CA LYS A 139 -10.07 4.67 8.86
C LYS A 139 -9.17 5.63 9.65
N ALA A 140 -8.27 5.09 10.46
CA ALA A 140 -7.34 5.89 11.25
C ALA A 140 -6.33 6.64 10.35
N ILE A 141 -5.79 6.00 9.31
CA ILE A 141 -4.91 6.62 8.33
C ILE A 141 -5.62 7.75 7.59
N ILE A 142 -6.81 7.48 7.08
CA ILE A 142 -7.61 8.49 6.36
C ILE A 142 -7.87 9.69 7.29
N LYS A 143 -8.31 9.46 8.53
CA LYS A 143 -8.56 10.51 9.52
C LYS A 143 -7.30 11.34 9.80
N ALA A 144 -6.15 10.70 9.98
CA ALA A 144 -4.88 11.37 10.30
C ALA A 144 -4.30 12.15 9.11
N GLN A 145 -4.44 11.62 7.89
CA GLN A 145 -3.73 12.15 6.71
C GLN A 145 -4.62 13.01 5.79
N ALA A 146 -5.96 12.90 5.86
CA ALA A 146 -6.86 13.59 4.93
C ALA A 146 -6.74 15.11 4.98
N ARG A 147 -6.55 15.69 6.20
CA ARG A 147 -6.44 17.15 6.39
C ARG A 147 -5.10 17.73 5.94
N LYS A 148 -4.05 16.90 5.94
CA LYS A 148 -2.67 17.29 5.57
C LYS A 148 -2.28 16.71 4.21
N TYR A 149 -3.27 16.30 3.40
CA TYR A 149 -3.01 15.73 2.09
C TYR A 149 -2.39 16.79 1.17
N PRO A 150 -1.20 16.53 0.56
CA PRO A 150 -0.41 17.59 -0.06
C PRO A 150 -0.86 18.01 -1.46
N LEU A 151 -1.75 17.24 -2.11
CA LEU A 151 -2.14 17.46 -3.50
C LEU A 151 -3.61 17.85 -3.64
N GLU A 152 -3.88 18.80 -4.52
CA GLU A 152 -5.25 19.17 -4.93
C GLU A 152 -5.72 18.33 -6.14
N ASN A 153 -4.77 17.73 -6.86
CA ASN A 153 -5.04 16.94 -8.06
C ASN A 153 -4.81 15.45 -7.84
N CYS A 154 -5.48 14.64 -8.65
CA CYS A 154 -5.30 13.19 -8.67
C CYS A 154 -3.88 12.84 -9.12
N VAL A 155 -3.16 12.04 -8.30
CA VAL A 155 -1.76 11.65 -8.61
C VAL A 155 -1.64 10.78 -9.86
N ILE A 156 -2.75 10.26 -10.38
CA ILE A 156 -2.81 9.37 -11.55
C ILE A 156 -3.11 10.14 -12.84
N SER A 157 -4.19 10.93 -12.83
CA SER A 157 -4.69 11.62 -14.02
C SER A 157 -4.25 13.08 -14.11
N GLY A 158 -3.79 13.68 -13.01
CA GLY A 158 -3.53 15.12 -12.93
C GLY A 158 -4.81 15.98 -12.78
N GLU A 159 -6.00 15.40 -12.91
CA GLU A 159 -7.28 16.10 -12.78
C GLU A 159 -7.55 16.56 -11.36
N PRO A 160 -8.26 17.69 -11.15
CA PRO A 160 -8.65 18.13 -9.82
C PRO A 160 -9.43 17.05 -9.05
N LEU A 161 -9.08 16.88 -7.78
CA LEU A 161 -9.83 15.95 -6.91
C LEU A 161 -11.27 16.44 -6.74
N GLY A 162 -12.23 15.57 -7.05
CA GLY A 162 -13.65 15.89 -7.03
C GLY A 162 -14.26 16.30 -8.38
N SER A 163 -13.44 16.50 -9.44
CA SER A 163 -13.96 16.82 -10.79
C SER A 163 -14.77 15.69 -11.43
N MET A 164 -14.47 14.46 -11.07
CA MET A 164 -15.14 13.25 -11.60
C MET A 164 -16.05 12.56 -10.56
N GLY A 165 -16.60 13.33 -9.63
CA GLY A 165 -17.43 12.83 -8.53
C GLY A 165 -16.70 12.76 -7.19
N PRO A 166 -17.25 12.07 -6.18
CA PRO A 166 -16.66 12.00 -4.85
C PRO A 166 -15.24 11.42 -4.86
N VAL A 167 -14.29 12.15 -4.22
CA VAL A 167 -12.91 11.73 -4.07
C VAL A 167 -12.83 10.32 -3.48
N LYS A 168 -12.02 9.46 -4.07
CA LYS A 168 -11.77 8.11 -3.56
C LYS A 168 -10.48 8.09 -2.74
N ASN A 169 -10.60 7.59 -1.51
CA ASN A 169 -9.48 7.38 -0.61
C ASN A 169 -8.98 5.94 -0.75
N VAL A 170 -7.70 5.80 -1.04
CA VAL A 170 -7.01 4.50 -1.15
C VAL A 170 -5.86 4.50 -0.14
N VAL A 171 -5.73 3.46 0.65
CA VAL A 171 -4.60 3.31 1.58
C VAL A 171 -3.64 2.27 1.07
N VAL A 172 -2.40 2.64 0.89
CA VAL A 172 -1.32 1.75 0.43
C VAL A 172 -0.09 1.94 1.30
N GLY A 173 0.44 0.86 1.87
CA GLY A 173 1.63 0.94 2.73
C GLY A 173 1.50 1.97 3.86
N ASN A 174 0.32 2.03 4.49
CA ASN A 174 -0.04 3.01 5.53
C ASN A 174 0.04 4.49 5.06
N THR A 175 -0.11 4.73 3.77
CA THR A 175 -0.16 6.06 3.16
C THR A 175 -1.50 6.26 2.46
N LEU A 176 -2.17 7.40 2.72
CA LEU A 176 -3.39 7.79 2.03
C LEU A 176 -3.03 8.30 0.63
N VAL A 177 -3.69 7.75 -0.38
CA VAL A 177 -3.66 8.23 -1.77
C VAL A 177 -5.08 8.64 -2.16
N LYS A 178 -5.28 9.90 -2.55
CA LYS A 178 -6.57 10.39 -3.05
C LYS A 178 -6.59 10.33 -4.56
N VAL A 179 -7.68 9.80 -5.12
CA VAL A 179 -7.86 9.69 -6.57
C VAL A 179 -9.25 10.16 -6.99
N CYS A 180 -9.39 10.63 -8.24
CA CYS A 180 -10.62 11.23 -8.76
C CYS A 180 -11.70 10.21 -9.11
N CYS A 181 -11.35 8.96 -9.48
CA CYS A 181 -12.31 7.98 -9.97
C CYS A 181 -11.91 6.53 -9.65
N LYS A 182 -12.83 5.59 -9.87
CA LYS A 182 -12.58 4.14 -9.65
C LYS A 182 -11.45 3.59 -10.54
N GLY A 183 -11.34 4.01 -11.80
CA GLY A 183 -10.28 3.56 -12.71
C GLY A 183 -8.87 3.93 -12.25
N CYS A 184 -8.72 5.00 -11.43
CA CYS A 184 -7.46 5.38 -10.86
C CYS A 184 -7.04 4.48 -9.67
N ILE A 185 -8.00 3.84 -8.99
CA ILE A 185 -7.71 2.92 -7.87
C ILE A 185 -6.83 1.77 -8.34
N SER A 186 -7.20 1.11 -9.43
CA SER A 186 -6.44 -0.03 -9.99
C SER A 186 -5.02 0.36 -10.38
N LYS A 187 -4.81 1.59 -10.88
CA LYS A 187 -3.49 2.09 -11.25
C LYS A 187 -2.59 2.31 -10.03
N VAL A 188 -3.14 2.72 -8.88
CA VAL A 188 -2.38 2.80 -7.61
C VAL A 188 -1.86 1.42 -7.20
N ALA A 189 -2.68 0.37 -7.38
CA ALA A 189 -2.28 -1.01 -7.06
C ALA A 189 -1.13 -1.53 -7.92
N LEU A 190 -1.05 -1.08 -9.19
CA LEU A 190 -0.01 -1.51 -10.12
C LEU A 190 1.38 -0.98 -9.74
N ASP A 191 1.48 0.21 -9.14
CA ASP A 191 2.77 0.77 -8.74
C ASP A 191 2.65 1.65 -7.49
N PRO A 192 2.33 1.06 -6.32
CA PRO A 192 2.08 1.81 -5.10
C PRO A 192 3.29 2.63 -4.64
N ALA A 193 4.50 2.09 -4.79
CA ALA A 193 5.73 2.76 -4.37
C ALA A 193 5.94 4.11 -5.07
N LYS A 194 5.66 4.18 -6.37
CA LYS A 194 5.73 5.41 -7.16
C LYS A 194 4.85 6.51 -6.56
N TYR A 195 3.59 6.20 -6.27
CA TYR A 195 2.64 7.19 -5.77
C TYR A 195 2.91 7.59 -4.32
N ILE A 196 3.39 6.67 -3.49
CA ILE A 196 3.88 7.00 -2.14
C ILE A 196 5.06 7.98 -2.22
N GLN A 197 5.99 7.79 -3.15
CA GLN A 197 7.12 8.71 -3.33
C GLN A 197 6.67 10.08 -3.85
N MET A 198 5.76 10.13 -4.82
CA MET A 198 5.20 11.40 -5.32
C MET A 198 4.56 12.22 -4.19
N LEU A 199 3.83 11.57 -3.29
CA LEU A 199 3.23 12.22 -2.12
C LEU A 199 4.27 12.70 -1.11
N LYS A 200 5.35 11.94 -0.90
CA LYS A 200 6.45 12.34 -0.01
C LYS A 200 7.27 13.51 -0.56
N ALA A 201 7.41 13.58 -1.89
CA ALA A 201 8.12 14.65 -2.58
C ALA A 201 7.27 15.92 -2.77
N ALA A 202 5.94 15.80 -2.64
CA ALA A 202 5.05 16.94 -2.77
C ALA A 202 5.33 18.00 -1.67
N PRO A 203 5.32 19.30 -1.99
CA PRO A 203 5.47 20.35 -1.00
C PRO A 203 4.36 20.18 0.05
N LYS A 204 4.73 20.23 1.32
CA LYS A 204 3.75 20.20 2.41
C LYS A 204 2.88 21.44 2.28
N GLY A 205 1.65 21.27 1.78
CA GLY A 205 0.72 22.36 1.58
C GLY A 205 0.46 23.07 2.91
N ASP A 206 0.82 24.34 2.98
CA ASP A 206 0.32 25.23 3.99
C ASP A 206 -1.20 25.33 3.77
N SER A 207 -1.97 24.77 4.71
CA SER A 207 -3.43 24.88 4.72
C SER A 207 -3.86 26.30 5.14
N LYS A 208 -3.44 27.32 4.38
CA LYS A 208 -4.03 28.64 4.45
C LYS A 208 -5.26 28.63 3.54
N GLY A 209 -6.43 28.61 4.18
CA GLY A 209 -7.73 28.68 3.53
C GLY A 209 -7.81 29.86 2.55
N LYS A 210 -7.81 29.57 1.26
CA LYS A 210 -8.34 30.50 0.28
C LYS A 210 -9.87 30.51 0.45
N LYS A 211 -10.37 31.50 1.20
CA LYS A 211 -11.75 31.95 1.11
C LYS A 211 -12.07 32.14 -0.38
N LYS A 212 -13.02 31.38 -0.91
CA LYS A 212 -13.62 31.66 -2.22
C LYS A 212 -14.32 33.01 -2.09
N GLU A 213 -13.79 34.05 -2.70
CA GLU A 213 -14.54 35.25 -3.00
C GLU A 213 -15.66 34.91 -3.98
N LYS A 214 -16.87 35.21 -3.55
CA LYS A 214 -18.09 35.07 -4.33
C LYS A 214 -18.06 36.15 -5.41
N PRO A 215 -18.24 35.86 -6.70
CA PRO A 215 -18.32 36.90 -7.71
C PRO A 215 -19.58 37.73 -7.44
N THR A 216 -19.39 39.01 -7.15
CA THR A 216 -20.46 39.99 -7.10
C THR A 216 -20.96 40.22 -8.50
N ALA A 217 -22.21 39.87 -8.74
CA ALA A 217 -22.94 40.29 -9.93
C ALA A 217 -23.12 41.81 -9.88
N LYS A 218 -22.49 42.52 -10.79
CA LYS A 218 -22.83 43.89 -11.10
C LYS A 218 -24.01 43.84 -12.09
N GLY A 219 -25.14 44.33 -11.63
CA GLY A 219 -26.26 44.66 -12.50
C GLY A 219 -26.01 46.02 -13.17
N ALA A 220 -26.44 46.16 -14.37
CA ALA A 220 -27.07 47.31 -15.02
C ALA A 220 -27.79 46.81 -16.25
#